data_328728f3474230cb674f234fa0f8f325
#
_entry.id   328728f3474230cb674f234fa0f8f325
#
_cell.length_a   1.000
_cell.length_b   1.000
_cell.length_c   1.000
_cell.angle_alpha   90.00
_cell.angle_beta   90.00
_cell.angle_gamma   90.00
#
_symmetry.space_group_name_H-M   'P 1'
#
loop_
_entity.id
_entity.type
_entity.pdbx_description
1 polymer ?
#
loop_
_entity_poly.entity_id
_entity_poly.type
_entity_poly.pdbx_seq_one_letter_code
_entity_poly.pdbx_strand_id
1 'polypeptide(L)'
;MTTIDRDTHSRGGRWQPARWVVPLFALSGIVLVPWVIFLVSSLPSTHAAAHWDIAWAGFDVVLALLLLGVAVSARRRSPWLEGVATAAAALLVVDAWFDILTSSTHVELGIAIGEAVLVELPLAALCVLLARDAERVLRRGTPT
;
A
#
# COMPACT_ATOMS: atom_id res chain seq x y z
N MET A 1 6.68 -6.08 -59.77
CA MET A 1 7.58 -6.23 -58.62
C MET A 1 7.12 -5.18 -57.59
N THR A 2 6.14 -5.57 -56.77
CA THR A 2 5.36 -4.66 -55.92
C THR A 2 5.97 -4.69 -54.53
N THR A 3 6.61 -3.60 -54.13
CA THR A 3 7.18 -3.41 -52.79
C THR A 3 6.05 -3.14 -51.80
N ILE A 4 5.81 -4.09 -50.92
CA ILE A 4 4.87 -3.92 -49.81
C ILE A 4 5.59 -3.18 -48.69
N ASP A 5 5.27 -1.91 -48.56
CA ASP A 5 5.67 -1.06 -47.45
C ASP A 5 4.91 -1.48 -46.19
N ARG A 6 5.64 -2.11 -45.27
CA ARG A 6 5.09 -2.51 -43.94
C ARG A 6 5.52 -1.51 -42.88
N ASP A 7 5.07 -0.28 -43.02
CA ASP A 7 5.12 0.66 -41.90
C ASP A 7 4.00 0.39 -40.91
N THR A 8 4.12 -0.70 -40.15
CA THR A 8 3.35 -0.86 -38.91
C THR A 8 4.05 -0.09 -37.80
N HIS A 9 3.84 1.22 -37.75
CA HIS A 9 4.11 2.00 -36.57
C HIS A 9 3.26 1.43 -35.42
N SER A 10 3.84 0.55 -34.63
CA SER A 10 3.32 0.23 -33.32
C SER A 10 3.47 1.48 -32.43
N ARG A 11 2.45 2.32 -32.44
CA ARG A 11 2.28 3.37 -31.44
C ARG A 11 2.08 2.69 -30.11
N GLY A 12 3.15 2.42 -29.39
CA GLY A 12 3.12 2.12 -27.97
C GLY A 12 2.47 3.29 -27.27
N GLY A 13 1.15 3.22 -27.09
CA GLY A 13 0.38 4.24 -26.42
C GLY A 13 0.89 4.36 -24.99
N ARG A 14 1.72 5.39 -24.71
CA ARG A 14 2.02 5.78 -23.34
C ARG A 14 0.69 6.09 -22.67
N TRP A 15 0.31 5.25 -21.70
CA TRP A 15 -0.86 5.52 -20.87
C TRP A 15 -0.63 6.87 -20.16
N GLN A 16 -1.31 7.92 -20.62
CA GLN A 16 -1.29 9.22 -19.98
C GLN A 16 -2.57 9.33 -19.15
N PRO A 17 -2.46 9.51 -17.84
CA PRO A 17 -3.64 9.73 -17.02
C PRO A 17 -4.39 10.96 -17.55
N ALA A 18 -5.70 10.90 -17.54
CA ALA A 18 -6.54 12.03 -17.94
C ALA A 18 -6.11 13.29 -17.19
N ARG A 19 -6.05 14.43 -17.87
CA ARG A 19 -5.50 15.70 -17.32
C ARG A 19 -6.16 16.15 -16.00
N TRP A 20 -7.36 15.68 -15.73
CA TRP A 20 -8.10 15.97 -14.51
C TRP A 20 -7.72 15.07 -13.31
N VAL A 21 -7.06 13.93 -13.54
CA VAL A 21 -6.70 12.97 -12.47
C VAL A 21 -5.73 13.59 -11.47
N VAL A 22 -4.66 14.22 -11.96
CA VAL A 22 -3.65 14.86 -11.09
C VAL A 22 -4.27 15.97 -10.22
N PRO A 23 -5.01 16.95 -10.77
CA PRO A 23 -5.62 17.98 -9.92
C PRO A 23 -6.70 17.42 -8.98
N LEU A 24 -7.42 16.36 -9.36
CA LEU A 24 -8.40 15.73 -8.48
C LEU A 24 -7.71 15.16 -7.22
N PHE A 25 -6.66 14.36 -7.39
CA PHE A 25 -5.95 13.76 -6.25
C PHE A 25 -5.23 14.84 -5.40
N ALA A 26 -4.66 15.86 -6.03
CA ALA A 26 -4.05 16.98 -5.32
C ALA A 26 -5.08 17.72 -4.47
N LEU A 27 -6.23 18.04 -5.03
CA LEU A 27 -7.32 18.71 -4.32
C LEU A 27 -7.84 17.83 -3.16
N SER A 28 -8.03 16.53 -3.39
CA SER A 28 -8.45 15.59 -2.34
C SER A 28 -7.47 15.60 -1.17
N GLY A 29 -6.15 15.54 -1.45
CA GLY A 29 -5.14 15.62 -0.41
C GLY A 29 -5.15 16.96 0.36
N ILE A 30 -5.33 18.08 -0.33
CA ILE A 30 -5.41 19.41 0.30
C ILE A 30 -6.65 19.52 1.21
N VAL A 31 -7.79 19.01 0.76
CA VAL A 31 -9.05 19.04 1.54
C VAL A 31 -8.97 18.10 2.75
N LEU A 32 -8.21 17.00 2.64
CA LEU A 32 -8.04 16.06 3.74
C LEU A 32 -7.31 16.68 4.94
N VAL A 33 -6.39 17.62 4.73
CA VAL A 33 -5.63 18.27 5.83
C VAL A 33 -6.54 18.99 6.84
N PRO A 34 -7.40 19.95 6.43
CA PRO A 34 -8.34 20.60 7.37
C PRO A 34 -9.34 19.61 7.97
N TRP A 35 -9.73 18.56 7.22
CA TRP A 35 -10.59 17.51 7.73
C TRP A 35 -9.93 16.73 8.87
N VAL A 36 -8.66 16.33 8.74
CA VAL A 36 -7.91 15.66 9.82
C VAL A 36 -7.77 16.56 11.04
N ILE A 37 -7.49 17.86 10.87
CA ILE A 37 -7.43 18.83 11.97
C ILE A 37 -8.79 18.90 12.69
N PHE A 38 -9.88 18.95 11.94
CA PHE A 38 -11.24 18.93 12.52
C PHE A 38 -11.49 17.65 13.29
N LEU A 39 -11.15 16.47 12.76
CA LEU A 39 -11.32 15.18 13.46
C LEU A 39 -10.54 15.13 14.77
N VAL A 40 -9.26 15.48 14.75
CA VAL A 40 -8.41 15.47 15.95
C VAL A 40 -8.93 16.42 17.04
N SER A 41 -9.52 17.54 16.64
CA SER A 41 -10.05 18.54 17.59
C SER A 41 -11.47 18.22 18.10
N SER A 42 -12.24 17.41 17.38
CA SER A 42 -13.67 17.19 17.63
C SER A 42 -13.98 15.80 18.18
N LEU A 43 -13.15 14.80 17.89
CA LEU A 43 -13.38 13.43 18.37
C LEU A 43 -12.93 13.28 19.82
N PRO A 44 -13.72 12.57 20.66
CA PRO A 44 -13.29 12.21 22.00
C PRO A 44 -12.10 11.23 21.93
N SER A 45 -11.18 11.35 22.88
CA SER A 45 -10.00 10.48 22.96
C SER A 45 -10.33 9.01 23.25
N THR A 46 -11.56 8.73 23.73
CA THR A 46 -12.05 7.37 23.99
C THR A 46 -13.43 7.23 23.38
N HIS A 47 -13.64 6.17 22.61
CA HIS A 47 -14.94 5.86 22.00
C HIS A 47 -15.17 4.35 21.97
N ALA A 48 -16.34 3.90 22.44
CA ALA A 48 -16.74 2.51 22.27
C ALA A 48 -17.35 2.33 20.88
N ALA A 49 -16.73 1.50 20.05
CA ALA A 49 -17.21 1.19 18.72
C ALA A 49 -17.93 -0.15 18.69
N ALA A 50 -19.12 -0.19 18.08
CA ALA A 50 -19.79 -1.45 17.79
C ALA A 50 -19.00 -2.22 16.70
N HIS A 51 -18.96 -3.55 16.85
CA HIS A 51 -18.28 -4.43 15.87
C HIS A 51 -16.76 -4.19 15.72
N TRP A 52 -16.11 -3.75 16.80
CA TRP A 52 -14.66 -3.53 16.83
C TRP A 52 -13.87 -4.78 16.46
N ASP A 53 -14.28 -5.93 16.99
CA ASP A 53 -13.74 -7.25 16.71
C ASP A 53 -13.82 -7.63 15.23
N ILE A 54 -14.96 -7.36 14.57
CA ILE A 54 -15.14 -7.63 13.15
C ILE A 54 -14.31 -6.68 12.28
N ALA A 55 -14.16 -5.42 12.68
CA ALA A 55 -13.34 -4.46 11.95
C ALA A 55 -11.87 -4.88 11.94
N TRP A 56 -11.34 -5.27 13.09
CA TRP A 56 -9.97 -5.75 13.22
C TRP A 56 -9.75 -7.09 12.49
N ALA A 57 -10.61 -8.07 12.71
CA ALA A 57 -10.51 -9.33 11.99
C ALA A 57 -10.59 -9.16 10.47
N GLY A 58 -11.41 -8.23 9.98
CA GLY A 58 -11.47 -7.88 8.55
C GLY A 58 -10.18 -7.25 8.03
N PHE A 59 -9.57 -6.37 8.80
CA PHE A 59 -8.28 -5.77 8.48
C PHE A 59 -7.17 -6.83 8.38
N ASP A 60 -7.07 -7.70 9.39
CA ASP A 60 -6.10 -8.80 9.42
C ASP A 60 -6.25 -9.77 8.25
N VAL A 61 -7.49 -10.09 7.87
CA VAL A 61 -7.75 -10.92 6.67
C VAL A 61 -7.22 -10.25 5.41
N VAL A 62 -7.44 -8.94 5.23
CA VAL A 62 -6.92 -8.21 4.07
C VAL A 62 -5.39 -8.19 4.09
N LEU A 63 -4.78 -7.94 5.23
CA LEU A 63 -3.33 -7.97 5.39
C LEU A 63 -2.75 -9.35 5.07
N ALA A 64 -3.35 -10.42 5.60
CA ALA A 64 -2.94 -11.79 5.31
C ALA A 64 -3.04 -12.12 3.81
N LEU A 65 -4.11 -11.72 3.13
CA LEU A 65 -4.28 -11.90 1.70
C LEU A 65 -3.22 -11.13 0.88
N LEU A 66 -2.87 -9.93 1.30
CA LEU A 66 -1.80 -9.16 0.67
C LEU A 66 -0.43 -9.83 0.87
N LEU A 67 -0.11 -10.31 2.05
CA LEU A 67 1.15 -11.02 2.32
C LEU A 67 1.25 -12.32 1.51
N LEU A 68 0.16 -13.08 1.40
CA LEU A 68 0.09 -14.23 0.49
C LEU A 68 0.26 -13.82 -0.97
N GLY A 69 -0.36 -12.70 -1.36
CA GLY A 69 -0.20 -12.09 -2.68
C GLY A 69 1.25 -11.73 -2.98
N VAL A 70 1.98 -11.15 -2.03
CA VAL A 70 3.43 -10.88 -2.14
C VAL A 70 4.20 -12.16 -2.38
N ALA A 71 3.96 -13.20 -1.56
CA ALA A 71 4.66 -14.48 -1.68
C ALA A 71 4.42 -15.14 -3.05
N VAL A 72 3.17 -15.17 -3.51
CA VAL A 72 2.79 -15.74 -4.82
C VAL A 72 3.39 -14.92 -5.96
N SER A 73 3.30 -13.59 -5.88
CA SER A 73 3.82 -12.68 -6.91
C SER A 73 5.35 -12.76 -7.03
N ALA A 74 6.04 -12.83 -5.90
CA ALA A 74 7.49 -13.01 -5.84
C ALA A 74 7.91 -14.36 -6.45
N ARG A 75 7.23 -15.45 -6.07
CA ARG A 75 7.51 -16.81 -6.61
C ARG A 75 7.28 -16.88 -8.12
N ARG A 76 6.23 -16.24 -8.61
CA ARG A 76 5.85 -16.24 -10.04
C ARG A 76 6.56 -15.16 -10.85
N ARG A 77 7.38 -14.32 -10.24
CA ARG A 77 8.00 -13.14 -10.85
C ARG A 77 6.96 -12.26 -11.58
N SER A 78 5.83 -12.08 -10.93
CA SER A 78 4.67 -11.37 -11.49
C SER A 78 4.93 -9.86 -11.56
N PRO A 79 4.46 -9.15 -12.60
CA PRO A 79 4.53 -7.69 -12.67
C PRO A 79 3.70 -6.99 -11.57
N TRP A 80 2.80 -7.71 -10.90
CA TRP A 80 2.01 -7.20 -9.78
C TRP A 80 2.77 -7.13 -8.45
N LEU A 81 4.02 -7.71 -8.40
CA LEU A 81 4.80 -7.76 -7.15
C LEU A 81 5.02 -6.38 -6.53
N GLU A 82 5.35 -5.37 -7.34
CA GLU A 82 5.57 -4.00 -6.86
C GLU A 82 4.33 -3.45 -6.15
N GLY A 83 3.16 -3.52 -6.82
CA GLY A 83 1.91 -2.97 -6.27
C GLY A 83 1.46 -3.69 -5.00
N VAL A 84 1.49 -5.03 -5.01
CA VAL A 84 1.05 -5.84 -3.86
C VAL A 84 2.00 -5.67 -2.67
N ALA A 85 3.32 -5.64 -2.92
CA ALA A 85 4.30 -5.43 -1.85
C ALA A 85 4.22 -4.02 -1.26
N THR A 86 4.00 -2.99 -2.08
CA THR A 86 3.78 -1.63 -1.60
C THR A 86 2.53 -1.53 -0.74
N ALA A 87 1.41 -2.13 -1.16
CA ALA A 87 0.18 -2.17 -0.39
C ALA A 87 0.35 -2.90 0.96
N ALA A 88 1.01 -4.06 0.95
CA ALA A 88 1.32 -4.80 2.17
C ALA A 88 2.20 -4.00 3.14
N ALA A 89 3.25 -3.33 2.64
CA ALA A 89 4.10 -2.48 3.47
C ALA A 89 3.34 -1.33 4.11
N ALA A 90 2.44 -0.68 3.37
CA ALA A 90 1.63 0.41 3.88
C ALA A 90 0.67 -0.08 4.98
N LEU A 91 0.00 -1.23 4.80
CA LEU A 91 -0.91 -1.76 5.81
C LEU A 91 -0.17 -2.23 7.06
N LEU A 92 1.02 -2.85 6.96
CA LEU A 92 1.83 -3.22 8.13
C LEU A 92 2.23 -2.01 8.98
N VAL A 93 2.56 -0.88 8.36
CA VAL A 93 2.85 0.36 9.10
C VAL A 93 1.60 0.92 9.76
N VAL A 94 0.45 0.84 9.09
CA VAL A 94 -0.84 1.26 9.66
C VAL A 94 -1.23 0.37 10.83
N ASP A 95 -1.01 -0.94 10.73
CA ASP A 95 -1.23 -1.94 11.77
C ASP A 95 -0.45 -1.58 13.04
N ALA A 96 0.88 -1.49 12.92
CA ALA A 96 1.76 -1.06 14.01
C ALA A 96 1.30 0.24 14.67
N TRP A 97 0.88 1.20 13.88
CA TRP A 97 0.36 2.47 14.38
C TRP A 97 -0.91 2.30 15.19
N PHE A 98 -1.88 1.55 14.66
CA PHE A 98 -3.16 1.35 15.33
C PHE A 98 -3.01 0.53 16.58
N ASP A 99 -2.24 -0.56 16.56
CA ASP A 99 -2.04 -1.44 17.73
C ASP A 99 -1.43 -0.67 18.92
N ILE A 100 -0.44 0.15 18.66
CA ILE A 100 0.19 0.99 19.68
C ILE A 100 -0.82 2.00 20.25
N LEU A 101 -1.61 2.67 19.39
CA LEU A 101 -2.52 3.72 19.83
C LEU A 101 -3.79 3.20 20.47
N THR A 102 -4.24 1.99 20.13
CA THR A 102 -5.47 1.39 20.69
C THR A 102 -5.23 0.53 21.91
N SER A 103 -3.97 0.30 22.29
CA SER A 103 -3.60 -0.42 23.49
C SER A 103 -4.17 0.26 24.74
N SER A 104 -4.97 -0.47 25.53
CA SER A 104 -5.68 0.04 26.69
C SER A 104 -4.89 -0.12 27.99
N THR A 105 -3.93 -1.05 28.02
CA THR A 105 -3.12 -1.37 29.19
C THR A 105 -1.63 -1.32 28.86
N HIS A 106 -0.78 -1.16 29.89
CA HIS A 106 0.68 -1.19 29.72
C HIS A 106 1.19 -2.54 29.18
N VAL A 107 0.49 -3.63 29.47
CA VAL A 107 0.85 -4.97 28.96
C VAL A 107 0.55 -5.06 27.49
N GLU A 108 -0.65 -4.66 27.07
CA GLU A 108 -1.02 -4.59 25.63
C GLU A 108 -0.09 -3.68 24.86
N LEU A 109 0.23 -2.50 25.39
CA LEU A 109 1.20 -1.58 24.77
C LEU A 109 2.58 -2.23 24.59
N GLY A 110 3.04 -2.98 25.61
CA GLY A 110 4.32 -3.70 25.51
C GLY A 110 4.30 -4.78 24.44
N ILE A 111 3.20 -5.50 24.28
CA ILE A 111 2.99 -6.50 23.23
C ILE A 111 2.96 -5.80 21.86
N ALA A 112 2.14 -4.77 21.69
CA ALA A 112 2.03 -4.02 20.43
C ALA A 112 3.37 -3.45 19.97
N ILE A 113 4.17 -2.86 20.87
CA ILE A 113 5.52 -2.40 20.53
C ILE A 113 6.43 -3.56 20.12
N GLY A 114 6.32 -4.70 20.82
CA GLY A 114 7.10 -5.90 20.49
C GLY A 114 6.76 -6.43 19.09
N GLU A 115 5.49 -6.52 18.74
CA GLU A 115 5.00 -6.93 17.43
C GLU A 115 5.41 -5.95 16.34
N ALA A 116 5.24 -4.65 16.58
CA ALA A 116 5.66 -3.61 15.64
C ALA A 116 7.15 -3.72 15.30
N VAL A 117 8.03 -3.82 16.31
CA VAL A 117 9.49 -3.81 16.12
C VAL A 117 10.03 -5.13 15.59
N LEU A 118 9.46 -6.25 16.01
CA LEU A 118 10.00 -7.58 15.68
C LEU A 118 9.37 -8.22 14.45
N VAL A 119 8.14 -7.81 14.09
CA VAL A 119 7.38 -8.46 13.03
C VAL A 119 6.98 -7.44 11.94
N GLU A 120 6.17 -6.45 12.28
CA GLU A 120 5.49 -5.60 11.30
C GLU A 120 6.47 -4.69 10.55
N LEU A 121 7.29 -3.91 11.25
CA LEU A 121 8.25 -3.01 10.62
C LEU A 121 9.35 -3.74 9.83
N PRO A 122 9.95 -4.86 10.31
CA PRO A 122 10.86 -5.65 9.50
C PRO A 122 10.19 -6.23 8.25
N LEU A 123 8.95 -6.71 8.37
CA LEU A 123 8.21 -7.26 7.24
C LEU A 123 7.81 -6.16 6.24
N ALA A 124 7.41 -4.98 6.72
CA ALA A 124 7.18 -3.81 5.89
C ALA A 124 8.44 -3.39 5.12
N ALA A 125 9.60 -3.37 5.79
CA ALA A 125 10.88 -3.07 5.16
C ALA A 125 11.21 -4.09 4.06
N LEU A 126 11.00 -5.39 4.29
CA LEU A 126 11.18 -6.42 3.28
C LEU A 126 10.23 -6.23 2.08
N CYS A 127 8.97 -5.89 2.32
CA CYS A 127 8.02 -5.58 1.25
C CYS A 127 8.48 -4.38 0.41
N VAL A 128 8.98 -3.31 1.04
CA VAL A 128 9.54 -2.14 0.34
C VAL A 128 10.76 -2.53 -0.51
N LEU A 129 11.65 -3.37 0.01
CA LEU A 129 12.81 -3.84 -0.76
C LEU A 129 12.38 -4.66 -1.99
N LEU A 130 11.41 -5.57 -1.82
CA LEU A 130 10.85 -6.35 -2.92
C LEU A 130 10.18 -5.48 -3.98
N ALA A 131 9.41 -4.47 -3.57
CA ALA A 131 8.78 -3.51 -4.47
C ALA A 131 9.83 -2.75 -5.30
N ARG A 132 10.87 -2.23 -4.66
CA ARG A 132 11.98 -1.51 -5.33
C ARG A 132 12.74 -2.40 -6.31
N ASP A 133 12.98 -3.65 -5.97
CA ASP A 133 13.67 -4.57 -6.87
C ASP A 133 12.81 -4.94 -8.08
N ALA A 134 11.50 -5.14 -7.89
CA ALA A 134 10.54 -5.35 -8.98
C ALA A 134 10.50 -4.15 -9.94
N GLU A 135 10.45 -2.92 -9.42
CA GLU A 135 10.50 -1.69 -10.23
C GLU A 135 11.78 -1.60 -11.07
N ARG A 136 12.94 -1.90 -10.48
CA ARG A 136 14.24 -1.87 -11.18
C ARG A 136 14.30 -2.85 -12.34
N VAL A 137 13.74 -4.03 -12.18
CA VAL A 137 13.69 -5.05 -13.22
C VAL A 137 12.81 -4.59 -14.38
N LEU A 138 11.64 -4.02 -14.08
CA LEU A 138 10.71 -3.49 -15.09
C LEU A 138 11.34 -2.33 -15.88
N ARG A 139 12.03 -1.40 -15.21
CA ARG A 139 12.73 -0.27 -15.87
C ARG A 139 13.86 -0.71 -16.80
N ARG A 140 14.57 -1.79 -16.48
CA ARG A 140 15.66 -2.33 -17.32
C ARG A 140 15.16 -3.11 -18.52
N GLY A 141 13.93 -3.61 -18.49
CA GLY A 141 13.30 -4.36 -19.58
C GLY A 141 12.66 -3.51 -20.68
N THR A 142 12.59 -2.18 -20.53
CA THR A 142 12.13 -1.26 -21.58
C THR A 142 13.34 -0.72 -22.33
N PRO A 143 13.67 -1.24 -23.53
CA PRO A 143 14.67 -0.62 -24.39
C PRO A 143 14.15 0.76 -24.83
N THR A 144 14.98 1.77 -24.66
CA THR A 144 14.79 3.14 -25.18
C THR A 144 14.86 3.17 -26.70
#